data_057fab3bdabe75c1da91789e2c5e9d40
#
_entry.id   057fab3bdabe75c1da91789e2c5e9d40
#
_cell.length_a   1.000
_cell.length_b   1.000
_cell.length_c   1.000
_cell.angle_alpha   90.00
_cell.angle_beta   90.00
_cell.angle_gamma   90.00
#
_symmetry.space_group_name_H-M   'P 1'
#
loop_
_entity.id
_entity.type
_entity.pdbx_description
1 polymer ?
#
loop_
_entity_poly.entity_id
_entity_poly.type
_entity_poly.pdbx_seq_one_letter_code
_entity_poly.pdbx_strand_id
1 'polypeptide(L)'
;YNMERAAEIGLRMYVAPTFRSGRWYTDDGRRVKYDWDVQAGLDGLARAIEFIEKYDGAHDGLIRGMLCPMQVDTCTEDLFRRASDAARDLDVPIQTHASQSVVEFREMEQRHGRTPIEWLLDIGFLGPRGPKAIVGHGIFPNSHSWINQLGNDIEILGDAGATVAHAPWVFARRGIALESFADYLDAGVNMAIGTDTAPQTMLEAMRWAAVLGKVTGRDAQRSTAAQVFTAATIGGATALGRDDLGRLAAGA
;
A
#
# COMPACT_ATOMS: atom_id res chain seq x y z
N TYR A 1 -10.28 -21.55 -4.64
CA TYR A 1 -9.48 -22.01 -5.78
C TYR A 1 -8.04 -21.48 -5.74
N ASN A 2 -7.80 -20.16 -5.79
CA ASN A 2 -6.43 -19.61 -5.81
C ASN A 2 -5.61 -19.98 -4.57
N MET A 3 -6.21 -19.95 -3.39
CA MET A 3 -5.57 -20.32 -2.13
C MET A 3 -5.16 -21.79 -2.09
N GLU A 4 -6.03 -22.69 -2.55
CA GLU A 4 -5.76 -24.12 -2.65
C GLU A 4 -4.57 -24.38 -3.57
N ARG A 5 -4.53 -23.71 -4.74
CA ARG A 5 -3.38 -23.82 -5.66
C ARG A 5 -2.09 -23.26 -5.11
N ALA A 6 -2.16 -22.13 -4.39
CA ALA A 6 -1.00 -21.58 -3.71
C ALA A 6 -0.46 -22.57 -2.65
N ALA A 7 -1.35 -23.14 -1.85
CA ALA A 7 -0.99 -24.11 -0.82
C ALA A 7 -0.40 -25.40 -1.41
N GLU A 8 -0.99 -25.92 -2.50
CA GLU A 8 -0.49 -27.12 -3.22
C GLU A 8 0.96 -26.99 -3.68
N ILE A 9 1.39 -25.76 -4.07
CA ILE A 9 2.76 -25.50 -4.51
C ILE A 9 3.65 -24.93 -3.39
N GLY A 10 3.15 -24.88 -2.15
CA GLY A 10 3.89 -24.38 -0.99
C GLY A 10 4.09 -22.85 -0.97
N LEU A 11 3.25 -22.09 -1.69
CA LEU A 11 3.32 -20.64 -1.74
C LEU A 11 2.59 -20.02 -0.53
N ARG A 12 3.28 -19.17 0.22
CA ARG A 12 2.64 -18.31 1.23
C ARG A 12 1.85 -17.20 0.54
N MET A 13 0.61 -16.96 1.00
CA MET A 13 -0.26 -15.96 0.42
C MET A 13 -0.99 -15.17 1.52
N TYR A 14 -0.93 -13.85 1.45
CA TYR A 14 -1.82 -12.95 2.16
C TYR A 14 -2.94 -12.53 1.22
N VAL A 15 -4.16 -12.91 1.56
CA VAL A 15 -5.34 -12.64 0.72
C VAL A 15 -6.10 -11.46 1.28
N ALA A 16 -6.30 -10.45 0.43
CA ALA A 16 -6.96 -9.21 0.79
C ALA A 16 -8.20 -8.99 -0.10
N PRO A 17 -9.38 -9.49 0.26
CA PRO A 17 -10.61 -9.15 -0.45
C PRO A 17 -10.83 -7.64 -0.38
N THR A 18 -10.87 -6.98 -1.53
CA THR A 18 -11.01 -5.52 -1.60
C THR A 18 -12.47 -5.10 -1.46
N PHE A 19 -12.69 -3.96 -0.79
CA PHE A 19 -14.00 -3.34 -0.65
C PHE A 19 -13.90 -1.82 -0.79
N ARG A 20 -14.98 -1.17 -1.20
CA ARG A 20 -15.06 0.27 -1.41
C ARG A 20 -16.49 0.77 -1.37
N SER A 21 -16.66 2.05 -1.01
CA SER A 21 -17.96 2.73 -1.01
C SER A 21 -18.26 3.47 -2.33
N GLY A 22 -17.26 3.67 -3.18
CA GLY A 22 -17.42 4.43 -4.40
C GLY A 22 -16.59 3.88 -5.55
N ARG A 23 -16.97 4.28 -6.75
CA ARG A 23 -16.23 4.03 -7.99
C ARG A 23 -16.05 5.33 -8.74
N TRP A 24 -14.83 5.62 -9.14
CA TRP A 24 -14.60 6.72 -10.07
C TRP A 24 -14.90 6.28 -11.50
N TYR A 25 -15.39 7.22 -12.29
CA TYR A 25 -15.64 7.07 -13.72
C TYR A 25 -15.44 8.40 -14.44
N THR A 26 -15.48 8.41 -15.74
CA THR A 26 -15.44 9.61 -16.57
C THR A 26 -16.37 9.44 -17.77
N ASP A 27 -17.09 10.50 -18.13
CA ASP A 27 -17.93 10.53 -19.33
C ASP A 27 -17.17 11.05 -20.56
N ASP A 28 -16.16 11.89 -20.32
CA ASP A 28 -15.47 12.66 -21.36
C ASP A 28 -13.93 12.46 -21.37
N GLY A 29 -13.42 11.61 -20.47
CA GLY A 29 -11.98 11.39 -20.30
C GLY A 29 -11.21 12.56 -19.68
N ARG A 30 -11.90 13.61 -19.24
CA ARG A 30 -11.28 14.84 -18.71
C ARG A 30 -11.54 15.07 -17.23
N ARG A 31 -12.70 14.68 -16.73
CA ARG A 31 -13.09 14.84 -15.33
C ARG A 31 -13.41 13.49 -14.72
N VAL A 32 -12.86 13.26 -13.54
CA VAL A 32 -13.23 12.12 -12.72
C VAL A 32 -14.50 12.48 -11.95
N LYS A 33 -15.41 11.53 -11.89
CA LYS A 33 -16.65 11.56 -11.11
C LYS A 33 -16.70 10.33 -10.24
N TYR A 34 -17.51 10.38 -9.20
CA TYR A 34 -17.67 9.28 -8.25
C TYR A 34 -19.13 8.86 -8.15
N ASP A 35 -19.34 7.55 -8.25
CA ASP A 35 -20.63 6.92 -7.97
C ASP A 35 -20.52 6.20 -6.63
N TRP A 36 -21.34 6.61 -5.67
CA TRP A 36 -21.23 6.18 -4.28
C TRP A 36 -22.32 5.18 -3.91
N ASP A 37 -21.90 4.06 -3.33
CA ASP A 37 -22.74 3.05 -2.67
C ASP A 37 -22.10 2.70 -1.31
N VAL A 38 -22.50 3.42 -0.29
CA VAL A 38 -21.93 3.27 1.07
C VAL A 38 -22.24 1.90 1.63
N GLN A 39 -23.47 1.36 1.37
CA GLN A 39 -23.86 0.06 1.87
C GLN A 39 -23.04 -1.06 1.23
N ALA A 40 -22.78 -0.99 -0.08
CA ALA A 40 -21.90 -1.96 -0.75
C ALA A 40 -20.49 -2.00 -0.16
N GLY A 41 -19.98 -0.84 0.30
CA GLY A 41 -18.71 -0.74 1.02
C GLY A 41 -18.74 -1.50 2.35
N LEU A 42 -19.77 -1.29 3.17
CA LEU A 42 -19.94 -1.96 4.44
C LEU A 42 -20.16 -3.48 4.28
N ASP A 43 -20.98 -3.88 3.33
CA ASP A 43 -21.20 -5.30 3.02
C ASP A 43 -19.90 -5.94 2.51
N GLY A 44 -19.08 -5.19 1.77
CA GLY A 44 -17.76 -5.63 1.33
C GLY A 44 -16.80 -5.86 2.49
N LEU A 45 -16.77 -4.97 3.47
CA LEU A 45 -15.99 -5.14 4.71
C LEU A 45 -16.46 -6.37 5.49
N ALA A 46 -17.77 -6.55 5.67
CA ALA A 46 -18.32 -7.72 6.38
C ALA A 46 -17.87 -9.03 5.73
N ARG A 47 -17.98 -9.13 4.39
CA ARG A 47 -17.48 -10.31 3.64
C ARG A 47 -15.97 -10.52 3.77
N ALA A 48 -15.18 -9.45 3.84
CA ALA A 48 -13.74 -9.55 4.04
C ALA A 48 -13.39 -10.07 5.44
N ILE A 49 -14.12 -9.64 6.46
CA ILE A 49 -13.98 -10.14 7.84
C ILE A 49 -14.33 -11.65 7.90
N GLU A 50 -15.51 -12.05 7.39
CA GLU A 50 -15.92 -13.46 7.33
C GLU A 50 -14.87 -14.32 6.59
N PHE A 51 -14.30 -13.79 5.52
CA PHE A 51 -13.24 -14.47 4.78
C PHE A 51 -11.99 -14.68 5.64
N ILE A 52 -11.55 -13.65 6.37
CA ILE A 52 -10.36 -13.72 7.24
C ILE A 52 -10.62 -14.71 8.38
N GLU A 53 -11.74 -14.59 9.09
CA GLU A 53 -12.12 -15.51 10.17
C GLU A 53 -12.13 -16.98 9.73
N LYS A 54 -12.51 -17.23 8.48
CA LYS A 54 -12.57 -18.59 7.94
C LYS A 54 -11.23 -19.15 7.46
N TYR A 55 -10.36 -18.31 6.90
CA TYR A 55 -9.21 -18.80 6.16
C TYR A 55 -7.85 -18.35 6.70
N ASP A 56 -7.81 -17.40 7.65
CA ASP A 56 -6.53 -17.02 8.27
C ASP A 56 -5.93 -18.21 9.02
N GLY A 57 -4.65 -18.50 8.74
CA GLY A 57 -3.96 -19.67 9.31
C GLY A 57 -4.21 -20.99 8.56
N ALA A 58 -5.05 -21.03 7.52
CA ALA A 58 -5.32 -22.25 6.77
C ALA A 58 -4.04 -22.78 6.09
N HIS A 59 -4.06 -24.10 5.79
CA HIS A 59 -2.93 -24.82 5.16
C HIS A 59 -1.60 -24.66 5.93
N ASP A 60 -1.64 -24.93 7.22
CA ASP A 60 -0.48 -24.83 8.13
C ASP A 60 0.14 -23.41 8.13
N GLY A 61 -0.70 -22.37 8.03
CA GLY A 61 -0.29 -20.97 8.06
C GLY A 61 0.23 -20.42 6.73
N LEU A 62 0.14 -21.21 5.65
CA LEU A 62 0.48 -20.69 4.30
C LEU A 62 -0.49 -19.61 3.82
N ILE A 63 -1.76 -19.70 4.22
CA ILE A 63 -2.78 -18.71 3.86
C ILE A 63 -3.07 -17.81 5.05
N ARG A 64 -2.93 -16.51 4.84
CA ARG A 64 -3.22 -15.49 5.84
C ARG A 64 -4.16 -14.44 5.26
N GLY A 65 -4.90 -13.78 6.13
CA GLY A 65 -5.81 -12.70 5.76
C GLY A 65 -5.21 -11.31 5.90
N MET A 66 -5.77 -10.36 5.14
CA MET A 66 -5.45 -8.94 5.23
C MET A 66 -6.69 -8.15 4.83
N LEU A 67 -6.95 -7.00 5.45
CA LEU A 67 -8.02 -6.09 5.02
C LEU A 67 -7.50 -5.13 3.95
N CYS A 68 -8.39 -4.76 3.01
CA CYS A 68 -8.04 -3.82 1.94
C CYS A 68 -9.22 -2.90 1.59
N PRO A 69 -9.45 -1.80 2.36
CA PRO A 69 -10.19 -0.66 1.82
C PRO A 69 -9.46 -0.19 0.58
N MET A 70 -10.10 -0.28 -0.58
CA MET A 70 -9.44 -0.34 -1.87
C MET A 70 -8.54 0.87 -2.14
N GLN A 71 -9.08 2.09 -1.98
CA GLN A 71 -8.37 3.32 -2.35
C GLN A 71 -8.89 4.50 -1.53
N VAL A 72 -8.00 5.41 -1.18
CA VAL A 72 -8.28 6.53 -0.28
C VAL A 72 -9.45 7.40 -0.74
N ASP A 73 -9.60 7.65 -2.03
CA ASP A 73 -10.66 8.49 -2.62
C ASP A 73 -11.97 7.75 -2.93
N THR A 74 -12.00 6.42 -2.78
CA THR A 74 -13.19 5.56 -3.06
C THR A 74 -13.80 4.93 -1.82
N CYS A 75 -13.25 5.18 -0.65
CA CYS A 75 -13.79 4.70 0.62
C CYS A 75 -14.21 5.89 1.50
N THR A 76 -15.34 5.76 2.19
CA THR A 76 -15.78 6.76 3.16
C THR A 76 -14.92 6.69 4.42
N GLU A 77 -14.89 7.77 5.19
CA GLU A 77 -14.22 7.84 6.49
C GLU A 77 -14.74 6.74 7.44
N ASP A 78 -16.07 6.55 7.53
CA ASP A 78 -16.68 5.51 8.36
C ASP A 78 -16.20 4.12 7.96
N LEU A 79 -16.10 3.84 6.65
CA LEU A 79 -15.58 2.56 6.17
C LEU A 79 -14.12 2.35 6.56
N PHE A 80 -13.27 3.38 6.45
CA PHE A 80 -11.87 3.30 6.87
C PHE A 80 -11.73 3.09 8.38
N ARG A 81 -12.50 3.80 9.21
CA ARG A 81 -12.48 3.65 10.67
C ARG A 81 -12.87 2.24 11.07
N ARG A 82 -13.99 1.72 10.55
CA ARG A 82 -14.45 0.34 10.81
C ARG A 82 -13.45 -0.71 10.33
N ALA A 83 -12.84 -0.50 9.16
CA ALA A 83 -11.81 -1.40 8.65
C ALA A 83 -10.55 -1.40 9.54
N SER A 84 -10.16 -0.23 10.06
CA SER A 84 -9.03 -0.10 10.98
C SER A 84 -9.31 -0.77 12.33
N ASP A 85 -10.54 -0.64 12.85
CA ASP A 85 -10.96 -1.33 14.07
C ASP A 85 -10.91 -2.84 13.87
N ALA A 86 -11.53 -3.33 12.79
CA ALA A 86 -11.53 -4.76 12.47
C ALA A 86 -10.10 -5.32 12.25
N ALA A 87 -9.19 -4.57 11.63
CA ALA A 87 -7.81 -5.00 11.46
C ALA A 87 -7.08 -5.18 12.80
N ARG A 88 -7.35 -4.28 13.76
CA ARG A 88 -6.80 -4.40 15.11
C ARG A 88 -7.41 -5.58 15.89
N ASP A 89 -8.72 -5.75 15.81
CA ASP A 89 -9.44 -6.82 16.52
C ASP A 89 -9.04 -8.21 16.02
N LEU A 90 -8.78 -8.34 14.73
CA LEU A 90 -8.33 -9.58 14.07
C LEU A 90 -6.80 -9.76 14.10
N ASP A 91 -6.04 -8.76 14.53
CA ASP A 91 -4.56 -8.72 14.47
C ASP A 91 -4.01 -9.04 13.07
N VAL A 92 -4.60 -8.44 12.05
CA VAL A 92 -4.17 -8.60 10.64
C VAL A 92 -3.66 -7.29 10.05
N PRO A 93 -2.78 -7.34 9.06
CA PRO A 93 -2.38 -6.15 8.32
C PRO A 93 -3.56 -5.54 7.56
N ILE A 94 -3.46 -4.24 7.29
CA ILE A 94 -4.42 -3.53 6.44
C ILE A 94 -3.66 -2.75 5.36
N GLN A 95 -4.17 -2.79 4.13
CA GLN A 95 -3.59 -2.09 3.00
C GLN A 95 -4.62 -1.18 2.35
N THR A 96 -4.17 -0.03 1.85
CA THR A 96 -4.97 0.83 0.96
C THR A 96 -4.07 1.43 -0.13
N HIS A 97 -4.63 1.76 -1.29
CA HIS A 97 -3.93 2.59 -2.27
C HIS A 97 -4.08 4.05 -1.88
N ALA A 98 -2.98 4.77 -1.77
CA ALA A 98 -2.98 6.20 -1.51
C ALA A 98 -1.77 6.88 -2.16
N SER A 99 -1.92 8.16 -2.48
CA SER A 99 -0.92 8.96 -3.18
C SER A 99 -0.44 8.30 -4.48
N GLN A 100 -1.36 7.65 -5.21
CA GLN A 100 -1.01 6.91 -6.43
C GLN A 100 -1.17 7.75 -7.70
N SER A 101 -1.93 8.85 -7.67
CA SER A 101 -2.12 9.74 -8.82
C SER A 101 -2.36 11.18 -8.40
N VAL A 102 -2.00 12.12 -9.27
CA VAL A 102 -2.28 13.55 -9.08
C VAL A 102 -3.78 13.81 -8.97
N VAL A 103 -4.60 13.05 -9.70
CA VAL A 103 -6.07 13.20 -9.66
C VAL A 103 -6.61 12.84 -8.28
N GLU A 104 -6.20 11.69 -7.73
CA GLU A 104 -6.55 11.27 -6.36
C GLU A 104 -6.10 12.33 -5.34
N PHE A 105 -4.83 12.78 -5.44
CA PHE A 105 -4.28 13.78 -4.54
C PHE A 105 -5.14 15.05 -4.49
N ARG A 106 -5.48 15.61 -5.67
CA ARG A 106 -6.31 16.81 -5.76
C ARG A 106 -7.76 16.59 -5.33
N GLU A 107 -8.31 15.40 -5.54
CA GLU A 107 -9.63 15.04 -5.05
C GLU A 107 -9.67 15.02 -3.51
N MET A 108 -8.65 14.46 -2.87
CA MET A 108 -8.56 14.45 -1.41
C MET A 108 -8.41 15.86 -0.84
N GLU A 109 -7.60 16.71 -1.46
CA GLU A 109 -7.51 18.12 -1.08
C GLU A 109 -8.85 18.85 -1.24
N GLN A 110 -9.52 18.66 -2.36
CA GLN A 110 -10.81 19.31 -2.63
C GLN A 110 -11.89 18.85 -1.64
N ARG A 111 -11.91 17.58 -1.30
CA ARG A 111 -12.94 16.95 -0.47
C ARG A 111 -12.71 17.18 1.02
N HIS A 112 -11.46 17.12 1.45
CA HIS A 112 -11.09 17.08 2.87
C HIS A 112 -10.17 18.23 3.32
N GLY A 113 -9.60 19.01 2.38
CA GLY A 113 -8.58 20.02 2.72
C GLY A 113 -7.28 19.40 3.25
N ARG A 114 -6.99 18.17 2.86
CA ARG A 114 -5.86 17.36 3.32
C ARG A 114 -5.22 16.62 2.17
N THR A 115 -3.91 16.35 2.26
CA THR A 115 -3.29 15.36 1.38
C THR A 115 -3.85 13.97 1.68
N PRO A 116 -3.70 12.98 0.79
CA PRO A 116 -4.09 11.60 1.08
C PRO A 116 -3.49 11.07 2.39
N ILE A 117 -2.23 11.39 2.67
CA ILE A 117 -1.49 10.92 3.84
C ILE A 117 -1.93 11.64 5.12
N GLU A 118 -2.08 12.97 5.08
CA GLU A 118 -2.62 13.75 6.21
C GLU A 118 -4.03 13.27 6.59
N TRP A 119 -4.88 13.01 5.59
CA TRP A 119 -6.22 12.53 5.84
C TRP A 119 -6.23 11.13 6.49
N LEU A 120 -5.38 10.21 6.03
CA LEU A 120 -5.24 8.89 6.65
C LEU A 120 -4.74 8.99 8.11
N LEU A 121 -3.91 9.98 8.43
CA LEU A 121 -3.52 10.28 9.81
C LEU A 121 -4.72 10.82 10.63
N ASP A 122 -5.44 11.79 10.11
CA ASP A 122 -6.58 12.44 10.79
C ASP A 122 -7.68 11.44 11.14
N ILE A 123 -7.92 10.44 10.28
CA ILE A 123 -8.93 9.39 10.54
C ILE A 123 -8.41 8.22 11.38
N GLY A 124 -7.12 8.22 11.77
CA GLY A 124 -6.51 7.17 12.61
C GLY A 124 -6.18 5.86 11.90
N PHE A 125 -6.14 5.86 10.57
CA PHE A 125 -5.59 4.76 9.78
C PHE A 125 -4.05 4.70 9.92
N LEU A 126 -3.40 5.85 9.95
CA LEU A 126 -1.99 6.03 10.29
C LEU A 126 -1.84 6.49 11.74
N GLY A 127 -0.64 6.27 12.31
CA GLY A 127 -0.27 6.76 13.63
C GLY A 127 -0.11 5.66 14.67
N PRO A 128 0.34 6.00 15.89
CA PRO A 128 0.81 5.04 16.89
C PRO A 128 -0.28 4.11 17.47
N ARG A 129 -1.54 4.43 17.25
CA ARG A 129 -2.70 3.59 17.60
C ARG A 129 -3.41 3.03 16.39
N GLY A 130 -2.85 3.27 15.20
CA GLY A 130 -3.35 2.70 13.94
C GLY A 130 -3.07 1.19 13.83
N PRO A 131 -3.68 0.53 12.86
CA PRO A 131 -3.35 -0.85 12.51
C PRO A 131 -1.96 -0.95 11.86
N LYS A 132 -1.49 -2.16 11.56
CA LYS A 132 -0.28 -2.39 10.73
C LYS A 132 -0.57 -1.95 9.29
N ALA A 133 -0.36 -0.68 9.00
CA ALA A 133 -0.80 -0.03 7.77
C ALA A 133 0.21 -0.17 6.63
N ILE A 134 -0.28 -0.57 5.45
CA ILE A 134 0.46 -0.61 4.20
C ILE A 134 -0.18 0.38 3.23
N VAL A 135 0.60 1.36 2.78
CA VAL A 135 0.21 2.32 1.76
C VAL A 135 0.70 1.81 0.40
N GLY A 136 -0.22 1.38 -0.44
CA GLY A 136 0.07 0.98 -1.80
C GLY A 136 0.46 2.20 -2.65
N HIS A 137 1.57 2.07 -3.33
CA HIS A 137 2.20 3.03 -4.23
C HIS A 137 2.92 4.20 -3.55
N GLY A 138 2.23 5.11 -2.84
CA GLY A 138 2.84 6.27 -2.21
C GLY A 138 3.69 7.12 -3.17
N ILE A 139 3.28 7.26 -4.45
CA ILE A 139 4.09 7.89 -5.51
C ILE A 139 4.12 9.39 -5.36
N PHE A 140 2.98 9.98 -5.01
CA PHE A 140 2.76 11.41 -4.99
C PHE A 140 2.59 11.94 -3.56
N PRO A 141 3.64 11.99 -2.73
CA PRO A 141 3.60 12.82 -1.53
C PRO A 141 3.59 14.30 -1.93
N ASN A 142 3.30 15.19 -0.99
CA ASN A 142 3.30 16.63 -1.21
C ASN A 142 4.59 17.17 -1.86
N SER A 143 5.75 16.54 -1.59
CA SER A 143 7.07 16.91 -2.12
C SER A 143 7.34 16.42 -3.56
N HIS A 144 6.49 15.55 -4.13
CA HIS A 144 6.67 15.08 -5.50
C HIS A 144 6.66 16.24 -6.49
N SER A 145 7.54 16.23 -7.50
CA SER A 145 7.73 17.35 -8.44
C SER A 145 6.44 17.77 -9.18
N TRP A 146 5.49 16.86 -9.39
CA TRP A 146 4.20 17.14 -10.02
C TRP A 146 3.16 17.71 -9.03
N ILE A 147 3.34 17.54 -7.75
CA ILE A 147 2.51 18.12 -6.69
C ILE A 147 3.09 19.46 -6.26
N ASN A 148 4.38 19.47 -5.91
CA ASN A 148 5.18 20.65 -5.55
C ASN A 148 4.50 21.52 -4.49
N GLN A 149 4.14 20.91 -3.39
CA GLN A 149 3.41 21.52 -2.28
C GLN A 149 4.21 21.38 -0.98
N LEU A 150 4.15 22.38 -0.12
CA LEU A 150 4.72 22.29 1.22
C LEU A 150 3.90 21.32 2.07
N GLY A 151 4.56 20.55 2.90
CA GLY A 151 3.94 19.59 3.82
C GLY A 151 4.95 18.56 4.30
N ASN A 152 4.48 17.55 5.00
CA ASN A 152 5.29 16.56 5.69
C ASN A 152 4.75 15.12 5.55
N ASP A 153 4.20 14.78 4.37
CA ASP A 153 3.63 13.45 4.11
C ASP A 153 4.64 12.31 4.39
N ILE A 154 5.91 12.54 4.04
CA ILE A 154 6.99 11.54 4.22
C ILE A 154 7.26 11.32 5.70
N GLU A 155 7.38 12.39 6.47
CA GLU A 155 7.61 12.35 7.92
C GLU A 155 6.40 11.72 8.62
N ILE A 156 5.17 12.03 8.22
CA ILE A 156 3.94 11.40 8.76
C ILE A 156 4.01 9.88 8.59
N LEU A 157 4.41 9.39 7.43
CA LEU A 157 4.53 7.95 7.17
C LEU A 157 5.62 7.30 8.03
N GLY A 158 6.76 7.98 8.21
CA GLY A 158 7.85 7.53 9.08
C GLY A 158 7.43 7.46 10.55
N ASP A 159 6.86 8.55 11.08
CA ASP A 159 6.40 8.66 12.47
C ASP A 159 5.26 7.67 12.78
N ALA A 160 4.44 7.34 11.78
CA ALA A 160 3.40 6.34 11.90
C ALA A 160 3.93 4.89 11.88
N GLY A 161 5.19 4.66 11.54
CA GLY A 161 5.74 3.33 11.31
C GLY A 161 5.07 2.60 10.14
N ALA A 162 4.57 3.34 9.16
CA ALA A 162 3.86 2.79 8.03
C ALA A 162 4.81 2.11 7.03
N THR A 163 4.26 1.19 6.23
CA THR A 163 4.95 0.64 5.06
C THR A 163 4.46 1.29 3.79
N VAL A 164 5.37 1.66 2.90
CA VAL A 164 5.03 2.00 1.51
C VAL A 164 5.38 0.82 0.61
N ALA A 165 4.37 0.26 -0.06
CA ALA A 165 4.54 -0.84 -1.02
C ALA A 165 4.72 -0.26 -2.43
N HIS A 166 5.96 -0.20 -2.89
CA HIS A 166 6.33 0.38 -4.18
C HIS A 166 6.26 -0.66 -5.30
N ALA A 167 5.50 -0.35 -6.36
CA ALA A 167 5.38 -1.16 -7.57
C ALA A 167 5.94 -0.38 -8.78
N PRO A 168 7.25 -0.39 -9.02
CA PRO A 168 7.89 0.54 -9.96
C PRO A 168 7.46 0.34 -11.41
N TRP A 169 7.33 -0.90 -11.88
CA TRP A 169 7.03 -1.18 -13.28
C TRP A 169 5.67 -0.68 -13.73
N VAL A 170 4.63 -0.88 -12.92
CA VAL A 170 3.25 -0.55 -13.29
C VAL A 170 3.07 0.94 -13.60
N PHE A 171 3.85 1.79 -12.96
CA PHE A 171 3.82 3.24 -13.18
C PHE A 171 4.89 3.72 -14.17
N ALA A 172 6.10 3.16 -14.12
CA ALA A 172 7.19 3.54 -15.03
C ALA A 172 6.81 3.39 -16.50
N ARG A 173 6.10 2.32 -16.88
CA ARG A 173 5.59 2.13 -18.25
C ARG A 173 4.58 3.19 -18.69
N ARG A 174 4.08 4.01 -17.77
CA ARG A 174 3.18 5.15 -18.01
C ARG A 174 3.89 6.49 -17.88
N GLY A 175 5.22 6.49 -17.74
CA GLY A 175 6.02 7.69 -17.54
C GLY A 175 5.94 8.29 -16.13
N ILE A 176 5.50 7.51 -15.14
CA ILE A 176 5.36 7.94 -13.74
C ILE A 176 6.39 7.21 -12.89
N ALA A 177 7.07 7.92 -11.99
CA ALA A 177 8.04 7.33 -11.09
C ALA A 177 7.84 7.82 -9.66
N LEU A 178 8.09 6.94 -8.70
CA LEU A 178 8.29 7.34 -7.31
C LEU A 178 9.63 8.08 -7.21
N GLU A 179 9.59 9.35 -6.87
CA GLU A 179 10.79 10.18 -6.70
C GLU A 179 11.43 10.01 -5.31
N SER A 180 10.62 9.68 -4.32
CA SER A 180 10.95 9.77 -2.90
C SER A 180 11.43 8.45 -2.27
N PHE A 181 11.85 7.43 -3.05
CA PHE A 181 12.24 6.12 -2.48
C PHE A 181 13.30 6.25 -1.38
N ALA A 182 14.35 7.04 -1.63
CA ALA A 182 15.41 7.25 -0.66
C ALA A 182 14.96 8.17 0.48
N ASP A 183 14.12 9.17 0.21
CA ASP A 183 13.60 10.09 1.23
C ASP A 183 12.69 9.33 2.22
N TYR A 184 11.90 8.38 1.74
CA TYR A 184 11.13 7.48 2.61
C TYR A 184 12.03 6.69 3.55
N LEU A 185 13.12 6.11 3.03
CA LEU A 185 14.08 5.38 3.86
C LEU A 185 14.75 6.28 4.89
N ASP A 186 15.15 7.50 4.49
CA ASP A 186 15.79 8.48 5.36
C ASP A 186 14.84 8.94 6.49
N ALA A 187 13.54 8.99 6.23
CA ALA A 187 12.49 9.29 7.22
C ALA A 187 12.08 8.06 8.07
N GLY A 188 12.69 6.91 7.86
CA GLY A 188 12.38 5.69 8.63
C GLY A 188 11.13 4.94 8.16
N VAL A 189 10.57 5.29 7.00
CA VAL A 189 9.46 4.55 6.40
C VAL A 189 9.94 3.15 5.98
N ASN A 190 9.21 2.11 6.35
CA ASN A 190 9.47 0.79 5.84
C ASN A 190 9.08 0.71 4.37
N MET A 191 10.05 0.42 3.50
CA MET A 191 9.78 0.22 2.07
C MET A 191 9.62 -1.25 1.75
N ALA A 192 8.58 -1.58 0.97
CA ALA A 192 8.40 -2.89 0.37
C ALA A 192 8.33 -2.78 -1.16
N ILE A 193 8.75 -3.82 -1.87
CA ILE A 193 8.67 -3.89 -3.34
C ILE A 193 7.62 -4.92 -3.74
N GLY A 194 6.76 -4.52 -4.68
CA GLY A 194 5.79 -5.39 -5.33
C GLY A 194 5.82 -5.28 -6.84
N THR A 195 5.14 -6.16 -7.53
CA THR A 195 5.01 -6.13 -9.00
C THR A 195 3.70 -5.50 -9.46
N ASP A 196 2.65 -5.62 -8.68
CA ASP A 196 1.27 -5.18 -8.95
C ASP A 196 0.69 -5.83 -10.22
N THR A 197 1.39 -5.77 -11.33
CA THR A 197 0.91 -6.25 -12.63
C THR A 197 1.99 -7.08 -13.37
N ALA A 198 1.60 -7.70 -14.47
CA ALA A 198 2.53 -8.44 -15.32
C ALA A 198 3.57 -7.52 -15.99
N PRO A 199 4.83 -7.96 -16.16
CA PRO A 199 5.34 -9.25 -15.73
C PRO A 199 5.54 -9.33 -14.21
N GLN A 200 5.18 -10.46 -13.61
CA GLN A 200 5.31 -10.66 -12.17
C GLN A 200 6.71 -11.19 -11.81
N THR A 201 7.73 -10.39 -12.12
CA THR A 201 9.13 -10.73 -11.81
C THR A 201 9.69 -9.76 -10.78
N MET A 202 9.97 -10.25 -9.59
CA MET A 202 10.54 -9.43 -8.51
C MET A 202 11.90 -8.85 -8.88
N LEU A 203 12.74 -9.61 -9.60
CA LEU A 203 14.06 -9.12 -10.05
C LEU A 203 13.95 -7.91 -10.98
N GLU A 204 12.95 -7.89 -11.86
CA GLU A 204 12.69 -6.70 -12.69
C GLU A 204 12.16 -5.54 -11.86
N ALA A 205 11.23 -5.78 -10.95
CA ALA A 205 10.74 -4.74 -10.06
C ALA A 205 11.88 -4.09 -9.25
N MET A 206 12.78 -4.91 -8.70
CA MET A 206 13.97 -4.42 -7.98
C MET A 206 14.90 -3.60 -8.89
N ARG A 207 15.13 -4.05 -10.12
CA ARG A 207 15.95 -3.31 -11.09
C ARG A 207 15.34 -1.94 -11.39
N TRP A 208 14.04 -1.88 -11.64
CA TRP A 208 13.34 -0.62 -11.90
C TRP A 208 13.37 0.30 -10.68
N ALA A 209 13.13 -0.21 -9.48
CA ALA A 209 13.22 0.60 -8.26
C ALA A 209 14.61 1.23 -8.09
N ALA A 210 15.68 0.42 -8.26
CA ALA A 210 17.06 0.90 -8.10
C ALA A 210 17.46 1.93 -9.17
N VAL A 211 17.06 1.71 -10.42
CA VAL A 211 17.42 2.61 -11.54
C VAL A 211 16.64 3.91 -11.45
N LEU A 212 15.31 3.82 -11.32
CA LEU A 212 14.46 5.00 -11.25
C LEU A 212 14.78 5.88 -10.03
N GLY A 213 14.98 5.28 -8.86
CA GLY A 213 15.35 6.04 -7.67
C GLY A 213 16.66 6.81 -7.79
N LYS A 214 17.63 6.32 -8.58
CA LYS A 214 18.85 7.07 -8.91
C LYS A 214 18.60 8.19 -9.92
N VAL A 215 17.80 7.91 -10.94
CA VAL A 215 17.48 8.89 -11.98
C VAL A 215 16.68 10.05 -11.42
N THR A 216 15.65 9.77 -10.64
CA THR A 216 14.79 10.79 -10.02
C THR A 216 15.52 11.55 -8.91
N GLY A 217 16.28 10.86 -8.08
CA GLY A 217 17.10 11.46 -7.03
C GLY A 217 18.37 12.15 -7.55
N ARG A 218 18.71 11.99 -8.84
CA ARG A 218 19.94 12.54 -9.49
C ARG A 218 21.22 12.21 -8.71
N ASP A 219 21.23 11.03 -8.08
CA ASP A 219 22.33 10.58 -7.23
C ASP A 219 22.55 9.07 -7.37
N ALA A 220 23.74 8.68 -7.84
CA ALA A 220 24.11 7.28 -8.03
C ALA A 220 24.25 6.49 -6.71
N GLN A 221 24.39 7.18 -5.58
CA GLN A 221 24.54 6.56 -4.26
C GLN A 221 23.21 6.34 -3.53
N ARG A 222 22.10 6.91 -4.01
CA ARG A 222 20.77 6.73 -3.46
C ARG A 222 20.08 5.53 -4.09
N SER A 223 19.08 4.97 -3.40
CA SER A 223 18.34 3.79 -3.86
C SER A 223 19.27 2.65 -4.30
N THR A 224 20.22 2.32 -3.42
CA THR A 224 21.24 1.30 -3.69
C THR A 224 20.61 -0.08 -3.89
N ALA A 225 21.33 -1.00 -4.56
CA ALA A 225 20.87 -2.38 -4.71
C ALA A 225 20.61 -3.06 -3.35
N ALA A 226 21.41 -2.77 -2.33
CA ALA A 226 21.21 -3.30 -0.98
C ALA A 226 19.90 -2.79 -0.36
N GLN A 227 19.60 -1.49 -0.45
CA GLN A 227 18.34 -0.90 0.06
C GLN A 227 17.13 -1.51 -0.65
N VAL A 228 17.19 -1.63 -1.98
CA VAL A 228 16.11 -2.22 -2.78
C VAL A 228 15.94 -3.71 -2.49
N PHE A 229 17.04 -4.45 -2.31
CA PHE A 229 16.98 -5.86 -1.92
C PHE A 229 16.35 -6.04 -0.54
N THR A 230 16.72 -5.21 0.42
CA THR A 230 16.09 -5.19 1.76
C THR A 230 14.59 -4.91 1.66
N ALA A 231 14.19 -3.92 0.87
CA ALA A 231 12.77 -3.61 0.64
C ALA A 231 12.00 -4.77 -0.01
N ALA A 232 12.63 -5.50 -0.94
CA ALA A 232 12.01 -6.65 -1.61
C ALA A 232 11.94 -7.92 -0.74
N THR A 233 12.61 -7.94 0.40
CA THR A 233 12.73 -9.12 1.28
C THR A 233 12.27 -8.79 2.71
N ILE A 234 13.14 -8.24 3.53
CA ILE A 234 12.84 -7.87 4.93
C ILE A 234 11.72 -6.82 5.00
N GLY A 235 11.71 -5.83 4.10
CA GLY A 235 10.65 -4.81 4.07
C GLY A 235 9.25 -5.38 3.89
N GLY A 236 9.11 -6.37 3.00
CA GLY A 236 7.85 -7.11 2.83
C GLY A 236 7.45 -7.91 4.09
N ALA A 237 8.41 -8.58 4.73
CA ALA A 237 8.17 -9.31 5.97
C ALA A 237 7.73 -8.36 7.11
N THR A 238 8.42 -7.24 7.27
CA THR A 238 8.08 -6.18 8.23
C THR A 238 6.66 -5.64 8.01
N ALA A 239 6.29 -5.38 6.74
CA ALA A 239 4.94 -4.93 6.39
C ALA A 239 3.83 -5.88 6.87
N LEU A 240 4.13 -7.18 6.89
CA LEU A 240 3.22 -8.24 7.32
C LEU A 240 3.33 -8.57 8.82
N GLY A 241 4.21 -7.88 9.56
CA GLY A 241 4.48 -8.17 10.97
C GLY A 241 5.13 -9.55 11.19
N ARG A 242 5.96 -10.01 10.23
CA ARG A 242 6.60 -11.32 10.25
C ARG A 242 8.11 -11.18 10.46
N ASP A 243 8.64 -11.86 11.45
CA ASP A 243 10.07 -11.92 11.77
C ASP A 243 10.75 -13.24 11.30
N ASP A 244 9.94 -14.19 10.85
CA ASP A 244 10.35 -15.48 10.31
C ASP A 244 10.47 -15.51 8.78
N LEU A 245 10.22 -14.39 8.10
CA LEU A 245 10.26 -14.24 6.65
C LEU A 245 11.32 -13.22 6.19
N GLY A 246 11.56 -13.19 4.88
CA GLY A 246 12.43 -12.20 4.24
C GLY A 246 13.94 -12.44 4.39
N ARG A 247 14.35 -13.54 5.00
CA ARG A 247 15.76 -13.92 5.20
C ARG A 247 15.95 -15.42 5.09
N LEU A 248 17.20 -15.82 4.83
CA LEU A 248 17.63 -17.22 4.90
C LEU A 248 18.32 -17.44 6.23
N ALA A 249 17.63 -18.06 7.17
CA ALA A 249 18.15 -18.43 8.48
C ALA A 249 17.56 -19.77 8.91
N ALA A 250 18.25 -20.48 9.82
CA ALA A 250 17.72 -21.71 10.37
C ALA A 250 16.40 -21.44 11.11
N GLY A 251 15.32 -22.11 10.71
CA GLY A 251 13.99 -21.94 11.30
C GLY A 251 13.19 -20.72 10.78
N ALA A 252 13.68 -20.03 9.73
CA ALA A 252 12.95 -18.96 9.07
C ALA A 252 12.19 -19.49 7.84
#